data_93192025c384a067ccc56bc35faaa867
#
_entry.id   93192025c384a067ccc56bc35faaa867
#
_cell.length_a   1.000
_cell.length_b   1.000
_cell.length_c   1.000
_cell.angle_alpha   90.00
_cell.angle_beta   90.00
_cell.angle_gamma   90.00
#
_symmetry.space_group_name_H-M   'P 1'
#
loop_
_entity.id
_entity.type
_entity.pdbx_description
1 polymer ?
#
loop_
_entity_poly.entity_id
_entity_poly.type
_entity_poly.pdbx_seq_one_letter_code
_entity_poly.pdbx_strand_id
1 'polypeptide(L)'
;LRSASEIAEQFGITETAVLHWLRKHKIPRRDMVEIRAKKHWGLSGEKNGMYGKDGDTNPNWKGGITPERQEFYASDGWKRACSEVYKRDGAKCQRCGSKENLHVHHIVPFGNKGLRADINNLILLCKDCHNFVHSKRNVDKEYIEKGGVE
;
A
#
# COMPACT_ATOMS: atom_id res chain seq x y z
N LEU A 1 -8.12 -13.48 28.83
CA LEU A 1 -7.64 -12.14 29.19
C LEU A 1 -8.62 -11.10 28.66
N ARG A 2 -9.11 -10.17 29.52
CA ARG A 2 -10.05 -9.10 29.16
C ARG A 2 -9.31 -7.96 28.46
N SER A 3 -10.02 -7.20 27.62
CA SER A 3 -9.48 -5.95 27.03
C SER A 3 -9.49 -4.82 28.05
N ALA A 4 -8.73 -3.76 27.79
CA ALA A 4 -8.74 -2.56 28.63
C ALA A 4 -10.14 -1.92 28.67
N SER A 5 -10.87 -1.93 27.56
CA SER A 5 -12.27 -1.47 27.49
C SER A 5 -13.21 -2.30 28.35
N GLU A 6 -13.12 -3.64 28.29
CA GLU A 6 -13.94 -4.55 29.11
C GLU A 6 -13.65 -4.41 30.61
N ILE A 7 -12.40 -4.14 30.97
CA ILE A 7 -12.02 -3.85 32.36
C ILE A 7 -12.56 -2.48 32.78
N ALA A 8 -12.44 -1.47 31.93
CA ALA A 8 -12.91 -0.12 32.19
C ALA A 8 -14.43 -0.12 32.46
N GLU A 9 -15.19 -0.80 31.62
CA GLU A 9 -16.63 -0.96 31.75
C GLU A 9 -17.02 -1.67 33.06
N GLN A 10 -16.31 -2.77 33.40
CA GLN A 10 -16.58 -3.52 34.62
C GLN A 10 -16.35 -2.70 35.91
N PHE A 11 -15.37 -1.81 35.93
CA PHE A 11 -15.00 -1.02 37.10
C PHE A 11 -15.50 0.43 37.06
N GLY A 12 -16.26 0.83 36.03
CA GLY A 12 -16.79 2.19 35.90
C GLY A 12 -15.71 3.26 35.75
N ILE A 13 -14.57 2.91 35.15
CA ILE A 13 -13.43 3.80 34.92
C ILE A 13 -13.15 3.96 33.42
N THR A 14 -12.29 4.90 33.05
CA THR A 14 -11.94 5.09 31.64
C THR A 14 -10.92 4.07 31.15
N GLU A 15 -10.94 3.71 29.88
CA GLU A 15 -9.92 2.84 29.27
C GLU A 15 -8.52 3.43 29.45
N THR A 16 -8.39 4.75 29.36
CA THR A 16 -7.13 5.47 29.57
C THR A 16 -6.57 5.23 30.97
N ALA A 17 -7.42 5.20 32.01
CA ALA A 17 -7.02 4.89 33.38
C ALA A 17 -6.49 3.45 33.48
N VAL A 18 -7.18 2.47 32.87
CA VAL A 18 -6.72 1.08 32.82
C VAL A 18 -5.34 0.98 32.14
N LEU A 19 -5.18 1.61 30.98
CA LEU A 19 -3.92 1.61 30.24
C LEU A 19 -2.79 2.27 31.01
N HIS A 20 -3.08 3.34 31.78
CA HIS A 20 -2.11 3.97 32.69
C HIS A 20 -1.64 3.00 33.78
N TRP A 21 -2.58 2.32 34.43
CA TRP A 21 -2.28 1.33 35.47
C TRP A 21 -1.46 0.14 34.94
N LEU A 22 -1.83 -0.42 33.79
CA LEU A 22 -1.08 -1.50 33.16
C LEU A 22 0.38 -1.09 32.90
N ARG A 23 0.58 0.13 32.40
CA ARG A 23 1.94 0.68 32.18
C ARG A 23 2.71 0.90 33.48
N LYS A 24 2.07 1.49 34.50
CA LYS A 24 2.67 1.77 35.78
C LYS A 24 3.15 0.48 36.48
N HIS A 25 2.37 -0.59 36.39
CA HIS A 25 2.69 -1.87 37.02
C HIS A 25 3.41 -2.85 36.10
N LYS A 26 3.86 -2.40 34.90
CA LYS A 26 4.58 -3.22 33.91
C LYS A 26 3.81 -4.50 33.49
N ILE A 27 2.49 -4.47 33.55
CA ILE A 27 1.66 -5.58 33.11
C ILE A 27 1.60 -5.57 31.59
N PRO A 28 2.03 -6.66 30.92
CA PRO A 28 2.04 -6.72 29.48
C PRO A 28 0.61 -6.66 28.93
N ARG A 29 0.42 -5.86 27.89
CA ARG A 29 -0.84 -5.85 27.12
C ARG A 29 -0.84 -7.02 26.16
N ARG A 30 -2.04 -7.46 25.79
CA ARG A 30 -2.19 -8.45 24.72
C ARG A 30 -1.56 -7.91 23.44
N ASP A 31 -0.86 -8.79 22.73
CA ASP A 31 -0.37 -8.50 21.40
C ASP A 31 -1.54 -8.30 20.42
N MET A 32 -1.34 -7.47 19.41
CA MET A 32 -2.32 -7.25 18.32
C MET A 32 -2.61 -8.53 17.55
N VAL A 33 -1.66 -9.47 17.49
CA VAL A 33 -1.88 -10.79 16.89
C VAL A 33 -2.87 -11.61 17.71
N GLU A 34 -2.73 -11.64 19.05
CA GLU A 34 -3.68 -12.32 19.93
C GLU A 34 -5.07 -11.68 19.92
N ILE A 35 -5.14 -10.34 19.81
CA ILE A 35 -6.41 -9.61 19.72
C ILE A 35 -7.11 -9.96 18.40
N ARG A 36 -6.39 -9.98 17.29
CA ARG A 36 -6.93 -10.34 15.97
C ARG A 36 -7.38 -11.79 15.89
N ALA A 37 -6.67 -12.71 16.55
CA ALA A 37 -7.04 -14.12 16.61
C ALA A 37 -8.35 -14.37 17.42
N LYS A 38 -8.62 -13.56 18.43
CA LYS A 38 -9.81 -13.71 19.29
C LYS A 38 -11.00 -12.85 18.88
N LYS A 39 -10.76 -11.64 18.40
CA LYS A 39 -11.80 -10.78 17.81
C LYS A 39 -11.54 -10.75 16.31
N HIS A 40 -12.39 -11.37 15.52
CA HIS A 40 -12.37 -11.20 14.06
C HIS A 40 -12.51 -9.70 13.73
N TRP A 41 -11.38 -9.03 13.59
CA TRP A 41 -11.34 -7.67 13.08
C TRP A 41 -11.48 -7.74 11.56
N GLY A 42 -12.65 -7.53 11.12
CA GLY A 42 -13.11 -7.69 9.77
C GLY A 42 -14.29 -8.65 9.79
N LEU A 43 -15.44 -8.13 9.55
CA LEU A 43 -16.63 -8.93 9.37
C LEU A 43 -16.42 -9.75 8.08
N SER A 44 -16.40 -11.08 8.18
CA SER A 44 -16.30 -11.98 7.04
C SER A 44 -17.68 -12.60 6.74
N GLY A 45 -17.87 -13.01 5.49
CA GLY A 45 -19.13 -13.60 5.05
C GLY A 45 -20.31 -12.64 5.25
N GLU A 46 -21.48 -13.16 5.59
CA GLU A 46 -22.74 -12.40 5.73
C GLU A 46 -22.71 -11.26 6.75
N LYS A 47 -21.77 -11.31 7.70
CA LYS A 47 -21.57 -10.22 8.67
C LYS A 47 -20.86 -9.02 8.08
N ASN A 48 -20.23 -9.16 6.91
CA ASN A 48 -19.63 -8.04 6.20
C ASN A 48 -20.71 -7.29 5.43
N GLY A 49 -20.90 -6.01 5.72
CA GLY A 49 -21.88 -5.16 5.02
C GLY A 49 -21.72 -5.06 3.50
N MET A 50 -20.56 -5.53 2.96
CA MET A 50 -20.27 -5.63 1.54
C MET A 50 -20.41 -7.06 0.99
N TYR A 51 -20.78 -8.04 1.83
CA TYR A 51 -20.96 -9.43 1.40
C TYR A 51 -22.09 -9.53 0.36
N GLY A 52 -21.83 -10.21 -0.74
CA GLY A 52 -22.77 -10.37 -1.84
C GLY A 52 -23.10 -9.09 -2.63
N LYS A 53 -22.41 -7.99 -2.35
CA LYS A 53 -22.56 -6.74 -3.13
C LYS A 53 -21.57 -6.71 -4.28
N ASP A 54 -21.97 -7.31 -5.39
CA ASP A 54 -21.20 -7.37 -6.63
C ASP A 54 -21.81 -6.45 -7.69
N GLY A 55 -21.01 -6.02 -8.66
CA GLY A 55 -21.46 -5.19 -9.77
C GLY A 55 -22.21 -3.94 -9.29
N ASP A 56 -23.40 -3.70 -9.79
CA ASP A 56 -24.24 -2.53 -9.53
C ASP A 56 -24.76 -2.43 -8.10
N THR A 57 -24.74 -3.52 -7.35
CA THR A 57 -25.08 -3.53 -5.92
C THR A 57 -23.95 -3.04 -5.02
N ASN A 58 -22.71 -2.97 -5.54
CA ASN A 58 -21.57 -2.45 -4.81
C ASN A 58 -21.54 -0.92 -4.90
N PRO A 59 -21.58 -0.18 -3.76
CA PRO A 59 -21.58 1.29 -3.76
C PRO A 59 -20.32 1.92 -4.43
N ASN A 60 -19.24 1.18 -4.57
CA ASN A 60 -18.03 1.63 -5.25
C ASN A 60 -17.99 1.26 -6.74
N TRP A 61 -18.99 0.54 -7.23
CA TRP A 61 -19.06 0.15 -8.64
C TRP A 61 -19.33 1.36 -9.55
N LYS A 62 -18.61 1.46 -10.64
CA LYS A 62 -18.68 2.57 -11.58
C LYS A 62 -19.09 2.11 -12.98
N GLY A 63 -20.13 1.28 -13.07
CA GLY A 63 -20.69 0.83 -14.35
C GLY A 63 -19.82 -0.19 -15.11
N GLY A 64 -18.96 -0.93 -14.39
CA GLY A 64 -18.07 -1.92 -15.03
C GLY A 64 -16.91 -1.28 -15.82
N ILE A 65 -16.74 0.04 -15.72
CA ILE A 65 -15.62 0.74 -16.37
C ILE A 65 -14.36 0.51 -15.56
N THR A 66 -13.43 -0.24 -16.10
CA THR A 66 -12.07 -0.38 -15.54
C THR A 66 -11.34 0.94 -15.71
N PRO A 67 -10.85 1.59 -14.63
CA PRO A 67 -10.05 2.80 -14.78
C PRO A 67 -8.88 2.56 -15.75
N GLU A 68 -8.64 3.50 -16.66
CA GLU A 68 -7.59 3.44 -17.70
C GLU A 68 -6.24 2.95 -17.12
N ARG A 69 -5.94 3.38 -15.91
CA ARG A 69 -4.70 2.98 -15.23
C ARG A 69 -4.64 1.47 -14.91
N GLN A 70 -5.75 0.89 -14.46
CA GLN A 70 -5.82 -0.55 -14.16
C GLN A 70 -5.76 -1.38 -15.42
N GLU A 71 -6.46 -0.96 -16.48
CA GLU A 71 -6.41 -1.60 -17.78
C GLU A 71 -4.99 -1.61 -18.35
N PHE A 72 -4.31 -0.46 -18.27
CA PHE A 72 -2.91 -0.35 -18.70
C PHE A 72 -2.00 -1.33 -17.94
N TYR A 73 -2.08 -1.37 -16.60
CA TYR A 73 -1.25 -2.26 -15.79
C TYR A 73 -1.57 -3.75 -15.96
N ALA A 74 -2.78 -4.09 -16.41
CA ALA A 74 -3.16 -5.46 -16.76
C ALA A 74 -2.68 -5.88 -18.16
N SER A 75 -2.31 -4.92 -19.02
CA SER A 75 -1.95 -5.15 -20.41
C SER A 75 -0.66 -5.96 -20.56
N ASP A 76 -0.59 -6.73 -21.67
CA ASP A 76 0.62 -7.50 -22.00
C ASP A 76 1.78 -6.58 -22.41
N GLY A 77 1.50 -5.40 -22.94
CA GLY A 77 2.50 -4.36 -23.20
C GLY A 77 3.25 -3.95 -21.95
N TRP A 78 2.50 -3.65 -20.88
CA TRP A 78 3.09 -3.32 -19.58
C TRP A 78 3.90 -4.47 -18.97
N LYS A 79 3.37 -5.71 -19.02
CA LYS A 79 4.08 -6.90 -18.51
C LYS A 79 5.41 -7.13 -19.22
N ARG A 80 5.42 -6.96 -20.55
CA ARG A 80 6.67 -7.05 -21.35
C ARG A 80 7.66 -5.95 -20.94
N ALA A 81 7.23 -4.69 -20.88
CA ALA A 81 8.07 -3.58 -20.44
C ALA A 81 8.68 -3.83 -19.06
N CYS A 82 7.90 -4.28 -18.09
CA CYS A 82 8.41 -4.67 -16.77
C CYS A 82 9.49 -5.76 -16.86
N SER A 83 9.25 -6.82 -17.65
CA SER A 83 10.20 -7.91 -17.81
C SER A 83 11.54 -7.42 -18.40
N GLU A 84 11.48 -6.52 -19.36
CA GLU A 84 12.67 -5.94 -19.99
C GLU A 84 13.44 -5.01 -19.03
N VAL A 85 12.72 -4.18 -18.25
CA VAL A 85 13.32 -3.36 -17.18
C VAL A 85 14.00 -4.23 -16.13
N TYR A 86 13.37 -5.33 -15.69
CA TYR A 86 14.00 -6.26 -14.77
C TYR A 86 15.28 -6.88 -15.31
N LYS A 87 15.29 -7.25 -16.60
CA LYS A 87 16.50 -7.78 -17.28
C LYS A 87 17.59 -6.71 -17.40
N ARG A 88 17.24 -5.52 -17.88
CA ARG A 88 18.18 -4.40 -18.07
C ARG A 88 18.84 -4.00 -16.75
N ASP A 89 18.05 -3.87 -15.69
CA ASP A 89 18.50 -3.38 -14.39
C ASP A 89 19.09 -4.49 -13.49
N GLY A 90 19.13 -5.75 -13.99
CA GLY A 90 19.74 -6.88 -13.28
C GLY A 90 18.96 -7.27 -12.01
N ALA A 91 17.63 -7.09 -12.01
CA ALA A 91 16.74 -7.38 -10.86
C ALA A 91 17.26 -6.77 -9.54
N LYS A 92 17.70 -5.52 -9.58
CA LYS A 92 18.19 -4.77 -8.41
C LYS A 92 17.76 -3.29 -8.48
N CYS A 93 17.59 -2.68 -7.32
CA CYS A 93 17.35 -1.25 -7.20
C CYS A 93 18.51 -0.43 -7.80
N GLN A 94 18.20 0.44 -8.75
CA GLN A 94 19.23 1.25 -9.42
C GLN A 94 19.80 2.36 -8.51
N ARG A 95 19.12 2.66 -7.39
CA ARG A 95 19.60 3.66 -6.43
C ARG A 95 20.50 3.08 -5.34
N CYS A 96 20.12 1.94 -4.73
CA CYS A 96 20.83 1.38 -3.57
C CYS A 96 21.32 -0.05 -3.75
N GLY A 97 21.05 -0.70 -4.89
CA GLY A 97 21.47 -2.06 -5.18
C GLY A 97 20.68 -3.18 -4.50
N SER A 98 19.67 -2.87 -3.66
CA SER A 98 18.82 -3.88 -3.00
C SER A 98 18.09 -4.75 -4.04
N LYS A 99 17.92 -6.03 -3.72
CA LYS A 99 17.16 -6.99 -4.54
C LYS A 99 15.76 -7.27 -3.98
N GLU A 100 15.39 -6.62 -2.89
CA GLU A 100 14.12 -6.88 -2.19
C GLU A 100 13.08 -5.82 -2.50
N ASN A 101 11.81 -6.22 -2.53
CA ASN A 101 10.66 -5.34 -2.70
C ASN A 101 10.80 -4.36 -3.87
N LEU A 102 11.14 -4.88 -5.04
CA LEU A 102 11.40 -4.09 -6.24
C LEU A 102 10.10 -3.64 -6.92
N HIS A 103 10.08 -2.40 -7.37
CA HIS A 103 9.00 -1.76 -8.11
C HIS A 103 9.54 -1.08 -9.37
N VAL A 104 8.80 -1.21 -10.47
CA VAL A 104 9.08 -0.43 -11.69
C VAL A 104 8.49 0.97 -11.49
N HIS A 105 9.33 1.98 -11.57
CA HIS A 105 8.99 3.38 -11.37
C HIS A 105 9.04 4.14 -12.68
N HIS A 106 8.05 5.03 -12.93
CA HIS A 106 8.03 5.94 -14.06
C HIS A 106 8.79 7.22 -13.72
N ILE A 107 9.82 7.54 -14.50
CA ILE A 107 10.61 8.78 -14.35
C ILE A 107 9.74 9.98 -14.75
N VAL A 108 9.16 9.97 -15.93
CA VAL A 108 8.09 10.89 -16.33
C VAL A 108 6.76 10.29 -15.86
N PRO A 109 5.90 11.06 -15.17
CA PRO A 109 4.66 10.55 -14.59
C PRO A 109 3.73 9.86 -15.58
N PHE A 110 2.93 8.91 -15.09
CA PHE A 110 1.93 8.13 -15.83
C PHE A 110 0.99 8.97 -16.72
N GLY A 111 0.81 10.26 -16.43
CA GLY A 111 -0.01 11.18 -17.23
C GLY A 111 0.42 11.27 -18.70
N ASN A 112 1.72 11.12 -18.98
CA ASN A 112 2.24 11.09 -20.35
C ASN A 112 1.98 9.72 -21.00
N LYS A 113 0.93 9.64 -21.86
CA LYS A 113 0.49 8.38 -22.47
C LYS A 113 1.54 7.71 -23.34
N GLY A 114 2.35 8.50 -24.05
CA GLY A 114 3.37 7.99 -24.97
C GLY A 114 4.55 7.30 -24.27
N LEU A 115 4.81 7.64 -23.02
CA LEU A 115 5.98 7.16 -22.28
C LEU A 115 5.64 6.09 -21.22
N ARG A 116 4.38 5.66 -21.11
CA ARG A 116 3.94 4.74 -20.05
C ARG A 116 4.61 3.37 -20.11
N ALA A 117 4.87 2.84 -21.29
CA ALA A 117 5.54 1.55 -21.49
C ALA A 117 6.93 1.70 -22.11
N ASP A 118 7.44 2.93 -22.23
CA ASP A 118 8.79 3.17 -22.73
C ASP A 118 9.80 2.72 -21.67
N ILE A 119 10.65 1.77 -22.04
CA ILE A 119 11.66 1.19 -21.16
C ILE A 119 12.64 2.27 -20.67
N ASN A 120 12.90 3.28 -21.47
CA ASN A 120 13.79 4.39 -21.10
C ASN A 120 13.17 5.31 -20.05
N ASN A 121 11.84 5.34 -19.96
CA ASN A 121 11.10 6.07 -18.94
C ASN A 121 10.87 5.25 -17.65
N LEU A 122 11.32 4.01 -17.61
CA LEU A 122 11.10 3.09 -16.51
C LEU A 122 12.43 2.75 -15.82
N ILE A 123 12.40 2.64 -14.50
CA ILE A 123 13.56 2.25 -13.69
C ILE A 123 13.15 1.37 -12.52
N LEU A 124 14.03 0.44 -12.12
CA LEU A 124 13.76 -0.46 -11.02
C LEU A 124 14.26 0.14 -9.69
N LEU A 125 13.36 0.33 -8.74
CA LEU A 125 13.64 0.83 -7.40
C LEU A 125 13.08 -0.11 -6.33
N CYS A 126 13.77 -0.25 -5.18
CA CYS A 126 13.16 -0.89 -4.03
C CYS A 126 12.11 0.03 -3.40
N LYS A 127 11.22 -0.53 -2.58
CA LYS A 127 10.12 0.20 -1.93
C LYS A 127 10.60 1.48 -1.21
N ASP A 128 11.72 1.40 -0.48
CA ASP A 128 12.24 2.55 0.28
C ASP A 128 12.78 3.64 -0.63
N CYS A 129 13.51 3.28 -1.67
CA CYS A 129 13.98 4.22 -2.68
C CYS A 129 12.83 4.82 -3.49
N HIS A 130 11.81 4.04 -3.83
CA HIS A 130 10.61 4.53 -4.49
C HIS A 130 9.87 5.56 -3.63
N ASN A 131 9.71 5.29 -2.32
CA ASN A 131 9.13 6.23 -1.37
C ASN A 131 9.99 7.50 -1.20
N PHE A 132 11.34 7.35 -1.20
CA PHE A 132 12.24 8.49 -1.16
C PHE A 132 12.06 9.39 -2.38
N VAL A 133 12.02 8.82 -3.58
CA VAL A 133 11.86 9.54 -4.85
C VAL A 133 10.61 10.42 -4.83
N HIS A 134 9.49 9.94 -4.27
CA HIS A 134 8.24 10.71 -4.14
C HIS A 134 8.18 11.61 -2.90
N SER A 135 9.20 11.62 -2.06
CA SER A 135 9.19 12.41 -0.83
C SER A 135 9.72 13.84 -1.02
N LYS A 136 9.40 14.73 -0.09
CA LYS A 136 9.98 16.08 -0.03
C LYS A 136 11.50 16.07 0.20
N ARG A 137 12.07 14.95 0.66
CA ARG A 137 13.51 14.79 0.88
C ARG A 137 14.30 14.64 -0.41
N ASN A 138 13.65 14.31 -1.53
CA ASN A 138 14.26 14.26 -2.86
C ASN A 138 14.34 15.68 -3.43
N VAL A 139 15.27 16.48 -2.92
CA VAL A 139 15.47 17.88 -3.32
C VAL A 139 15.99 17.96 -4.75
N ASP A 140 16.90 17.05 -5.11
CA ASP A 140 17.57 17.02 -6.42
C ASP A 140 16.69 16.43 -7.53
N LYS A 141 15.45 15.99 -7.20
CA LYS A 141 14.53 15.36 -8.15
C LYS A 141 15.10 14.12 -8.86
N GLU A 142 15.92 13.33 -8.13
CA GLU A 142 16.42 12.06 -8.64
C GLU A 142 15.27 11.20 -9.18
N TYR A 143 15.43 10.66 -10.38
CA TYR A 143 14.46 9.75 -11.05
C TYR A 143 13.04 10.31 -11.20
N ILE A 144 12.88 11.63 -11.21
CA ILE A 144 11.60 12.29 -11.52
C ILE A 144 11.87 13.42 -12.51
N GLU A 145 11.25 13.35 -13.66
CA GLU A 145 11.17 14.46 -14.60
C GLU A 145 9.77 15.09 -14.52
N LYS A 146 9.72 16.41 -14.51
CA LYS A 146 8.44 17.12 -14.70
C LYS A 146 8.01 16.83 -16.13
N GLY A 147 6.97 16.04 -16.32
CA GLY A 147 6.35 15.90 -17.63
C GLY A 147 5.96 17.29 -18.13
N GLY A 148 6.66 17.78 -19.13
CA GLY A 148 6.24 18.94 -19.87
C GLY A 148 4.89 18.61 -20.49
N VAL A 149 3.85 19.34 -20.11
CA VAL A 149 2.59 19.39 -20.87
C VAL A 149 2.90 20.38 -21.98
N GLU A 150 3.17 19.91 -23.18
CA GLU A 150 2.97 20.69 -24.40
C GLU A 150 1.50 20.64 -24.76
#